data_6bad837ff7b99fb601774357d4deb0c2
#
_entry.id   6bad837ff7b99fb601774357d4deb0c2
#
_cell.length_a   1.000
_cell.length_b   1.000
_cell.length_c   1.000
_cell.angle_alpha   90.00
_cell.angle_beta   90.00
_cell.angle_gamma   90.00
#
_symmetry.space_group_name_H-M   'P 1'
#
loop_
_entity.id
_entity.type
_entity.pdbx_description
1 polymer ?
#
loop_
_entity_poly.entity_id
_entity_poly.type
_entity_poly.pdbx_seq_one_letter_code
_entity_poly.pdbx_strand_id
1 'polypeptide(L)'
;MKPEVKAEPKKDADKKDEGKPEGEPTPAKTPEPKAEMKSEAAPDKPADKKPEEKKPEPKPEVNPLPKPAPKPDPRKMAITELSKVDGDFAFQGEYYGKIHLPGGISESAGLQIIARGDGNFVGRQLRGGLPGNGWYNDQKIDLTGKRAGDVLILTQGDYQVVVTNQKATIVNSAGDTLGVLTKVQRRSELLGLKPSSSAVVLFDGNSVEQFVNAKINDKGELQIGTETKNPVQDFRMHLEFRLPYMPFATGQGRANSGLYIQGRYEVQILDSFGLPGEFNECGSLYRTKSPDINMCFPPLSWQTYDVYFTAARFDSEGNKIIPARITVQHNGILVQDNYLIPNKTGAGKPEGPEPQTIKLQDHGNPVVFRNIWIEYLGGPVVSSTPEAETLPTPAKK
;
A
#
# COMPACT_ATOMS: atom_id res chain seq x y z
N MET A 1 45.06 29.13 25.02
CA MET A 1 44.15 29.99 25.77
C MET A 1 42.76 29.83 25.17
N LYS A 2 41.87 29.13 25.85
CA LYS A 2 40.43 29.03 25.58
C LYS A 2 39.73 30.13 26.41
N PRO A 3 38.57 30.64 25.98
CA PRO A 3 37.56 31.04 26.94
C PRO A 3 36.38 30.07 26.94
N GLU A 4 36.08 29.62 28.16
CA GLU A 4 34.80 29.00 28.54
C GLU A 4 33.65 30.00 28.40
N VAL A 5 32.51 29.51 27.94
CA VAL A 5 31.20 30.20 28.09
C VAL A 5 30.27 29.29 28.88
N LYS A 6 29.87 29.81 30.03
CA LYS A 6 28.95 29.24 31.01
C LYS A 6 27.54 29.10 30.43
N ALA A 7 26.88 27.98 30.75
CA ALA A 7 25.46 27.76 30.58
C ALA A 7 24.71 28.36 31.80
N GLU A 8 23.60 29.05 31.55
CA GLU A 8 22.57 29.36 32.56
C GLU A 8 21.25 28.64 32.22
N PRO A 9 20.48 28.20 33.22
CA PRO A 9 19.31 27.38 33.04
C PRO A 9 18.05 28.23 32.81
N LYS A 10 17.16 27.80 31.89
CA LYS A 10 15.79 28.35 31.75
C LYS A 10 14.77 27.48 32.46
N LYS A 11 13.96 28.20 33.25
CA LYS A 11 12.90 27.72 34.10
C LYS A 11 11.72 27.11 33.36
N ASP A 12 11.10 26.15 34.04
CA ASP A 12 9.80 25.55 33.83
C ASP A 12 8.66 26.57 33.73
N ALA A 13 7.71 26.27 32.85
CA ALA A 13 6.35 26.78 32.96
C ALA A 13 5.36 25.69 32.52
N ASP A 14 4.79 25.04 33.53
CA ASP A 14 3.58 24.23 33.46
C ASP A 14 2.42 24.99 32.82
N LYS A 15 1.70 24.31 31.88
CA LYS A 15 0.26 24.49 31.73
C LYS A 15 -0.37 23.16 31.32
N LYS A 16 -1.09 22.59 32.27
CA LYS A 16 -2.13 21.58 32.10
C LYS A 16 -3.23 22.15 31.22
N ASP A 17 -3.70 21.37 30.25
CA ASP A 17 -5.03 21.50 29.69
C ASP A 17 -5.69 20.13 29.70
N GLU A 18 -6.72 20.01 30.53
CA GLU A 18 -7.54 18.83 30.74
C GLU A 18 -8.66 18.87 29.69
N GLY A 19 -8.59 18.04 28.67
CA GLY A 19 -9.67 17.76 27.69
C GLY A 19 -10.43 16.50 28.09
N LYS A 20 -11.69 16.67 28.46
CA LYS A 20 -12.73 15.73 28.85
C LYS A 20 -12.95 14.61 27.78
N PRO A 21 -13.31 13.38 28.21
CA PRO A 21 -13.77 12.35 27.28
C PRO A 21 -15.27 12.49 27.01
N GLU A 22 -15.67 12.50 25.76
CA GLU A 22 -17.05 12.32 25.30
C GLU A 22 -17.25 10.86 24.89
N GLY A 23 -18.21 10.23 25.50
CA GLY A 23 -19.51 9.85 25.00
C GLY A 23 -19.60 8.34 24.75
N GLU A 24 -20.15 7.60 25.71
CA GLU A 24 -20.59 6.21 25.55
C GLU A 24 -21.76 6.09 24.53
N PRO A 25 -21.88 4.97 23.80
CA PRO A 25 -23.04 4.73 22.92
C PRO A 25 -24.22 4.17 23.71
N THR A 26 -25.37 4.80 23.50
CA THR A 26 -26.71 4.43 24.02
C THR A 26 -27.18 3.07 23.45
N PRO A 27 -27.82 2.21 24.23
CA PRO A 27 -28.31 0.93 23.77
C PRO A 27 -29.64 1.04 23.02
N ALA A 28 -29.77 0.20 21.99
CA ALA A 28 -30.92 0.06 21.13
C ALA A 28 -32.16 -0.44 21.90
N LYS A 29 -33.31 0.18 21.62
CA LYS A 29 -34.63 -0.24 22.15
C LYS A 29 -35.15 -1.46 21.42
N THR A 30 -35.53 -2.47 22.18
CA THR A 30 -36.31 -3.66 21.80
C THR A 30 -37.78 -3.26 21.58
N PRO A 31 -38.50 -3.75 20.57
CA PRO A 31 -39.93 -3.57 20.46
C PRO A 31 -40.72 -4.63 21.23
N GLU A 32 -41.69 -4.15 22.04
CA GLU A 32 -42.66 -4.98 22.75
C GLU A 32 -43.73 -5.55 21.82
N PRO A 33 -44.33 -6.72 22.16
CA PRO A 33 -45.37 -7.37 21.37
C PRO A 33 -46.76 -6.81 21.68
N LYS A 34 -47.54 -6.53 20.63
CA LYS A 34 -48.97 -6.21 20.74
C LYS A 34 -49.81 -7.47 20.83
N ALA A 35 -50.60 -7.52 21.88
CA ALA A 35 -51.59 -8.53 22.16
C ALA A 35 -52.79 -8.46 21.21
N GLU A 36 -53.27 -9.63 20.83
CA GLU A 36 -54.57 -9.87 20.19
C GLU A 36 -55.73 -9.64 21.16
N MET A 37 -56.78 -9.01 20.72
CA MET A 37 -58.12 -9.16 21.33
C MET A 37 -59.15 -9.52 20.26
N LYS A 38 -59.71 -10.69 20.43
CA LYS A 38 -60.91 -11.19 19.74
C LYS A 38 -62.16 -10.46 20.29
N SER A 39 -63.11 -10.15 19.43
CA SER A 39 -64.53 -10.06 19.85
C SER A 39 -65.46 -10.57 18.76
N GLU A 40 -66.43 -11.25 19.21
CA GLU A 40 -67.37 -12.16 18.57
C GLU A 40 -68.45 -11.49 17.72
N ALA A 41 -69.08 -12.37 16.98
CA ALA A 41 -70.13 -12.16 15.98
C ALA A 41 -71.54 -11.92 16.58
N ALA A 42 -72.42 -11.40 15.82
CA ALA A 42 -73.87 -11.84 15.66
C ALA A 42 -74.60 -10.99 14.63
N PRO A 43 -75.85 -11.37 14.17
CA PRO A 43 -75.99 -11.83 12.80
C PRO A 43 -77.16 -11.03 12.02
N ASP A 44 -77.16 -11.30 10.72
CA ASP A 44 -78.28 -11.26 9.77
C ASP A 44 -79.33 -10.14 9.72
N LYS A 45 -79.43 -9.56 8.53
CA LYS A 45 -80.70 -9.58 7.72
C LYS A 45 -80.44 -9.03 6.27
N PRO A 46 -81.24 -9.50 5.32
CA PRO A 46 -80.97 -9.38 3.90
C PRO A 46 -81.66 -8.16 3.25
N ALA A 47 -81.02 -7.61 2.22
CA ALA A 47 -81.76 -6.78 1.27
C ALA A 47 -80.98 -6.45 -0.01
N ASP A 48 -81.65 -6.63 -1.07
CA ASP A 48 -81.67 -5.91 -2.33
C ASP A 48 -80.48 -5.92 -3.27
N LYS A 49 -80.71 -6.61 -4.36
CA LYS A 49 -79.92 -6.61 -5.59
C LYS A 49 -79.99 -5.22 -6.26
N LYS A 50 -78.86 -4.58 -6.40
CA LYS A 50 -78.61 -3.46 -7.31
C LYS A 50 -77.71 -3.93 -8.47
N PRO A 51 -77.87 -3.37 -9.70
CA PRO A 51 -77.29 -3.92 -10.92
C PRO A 51 -75.74 -3.84 -10.93
N GLU A 52 -75.08 -4.85 -11.49
CA GLU A 52 -73.64 -4.94 -11.71
C GLU A 52 -73.13 -3.80 -12.61
N GLU A 53 -72.41 -2.88 -12.02
CA GLU A 53 -71.52 -1.95 -12.74
C GLU A 53 -70.26 -2.72 -13.19
N LYS A 54 -70.05 -2.82 -14.51
CA LYS A 54 -68.82 -3.42 -15.08
C LYS A 54 -67.66 -2.68 -14.55
N LYS A 55 -66.80 -3.39 -13.77
CA LYS A 55 -65.47 -2.94 -13.38
C LYS A 55 -64.62 -2.61 -14.62
N PRO A 56 -63.97 -1.43 -14.68
CA PRO A 56 -63.04 -1.12 -15.78
C PRO A 56 -61.88 -2.11 -15.73
N GLU A 57 -61.47 -2.59 -16.91
CA GLU A 57 -60.30 -3.45 -17.06
C GLU A 57 -59.05 -2.77 -16.48
N PRO A 58 -58.15 -3.52 -15.77
CA PRO A 58 -56.91 -2.96 -15.26
C PRO A 58 -56.05 -2.51 -16.43
N LYS A 59 -55.65 -1.25 -16.43
CA LYS A 59 -54.62 -0.73 -17.34
C LYS A 59 -53.36 -1.58 -17.18
N PRO A 60 -52.64 -1.94 -18.27
CA PRO A 60 -51.42 -2.68 -18.17
C PRO A 60 -50.44 -1.91 -17.30
N GLU A 61 -49.97 -2.53 -16.22
CA GLU A 61 -48.86 -2.04 -15.40
C GLU A 61 -47.60 -1.92 -16.29
N VAL A 62 -47.26 -0.70 -16.62
CA VAL A 62 -45.98 -0.42 -17.25
C VAL A 62 -44.91 -0.61 -16.18
N ASN A 63 -44.20 -1.75 -16.21
CA ASN A 63 -43.07 -1.98 -15.37
C ASN A 63 -42.08 -0.81 -15.54
N PRO A 64 -41.69 -0.11 -14.47
CA PRO A 64 -40.72 0.97 -14.58
C PRO A 64 -39.42 0.41 -15.16
N LEU A 65 -38.87 1.09 -16.16
CA LEU A 65 -37.56 0.75 -16.75
C LEU A 65 -36.53 0.54 -15.63
N PRO A 66 -35.70 -0.51 -15.70
CA PRO A 66 -34.69 -0.74 -14.69
C PRO A 66 -33.81 0.48 -14.56
N LYS A 67 -33.61 0.95 -13.33
CA LYS A 67 -32.70 2.07 -13.06
C LYS A 67 -31.34 1.74 -13.64
N PRO A 68 -30.68 2.68 -14.36
CA PRO A 68 -29.35 2.45 -14.87
C PRO A 68 -28.41 2.06 -13.72
N ALA A 69 -27.57 1.06 -13.95
CA ALA A 69 -26.58 0.63 -12.97
C ALA A 69 -25.72 1.82 -12.51
N PRO A 70 -25.41 1.94 -11.23
CA PRO A 70 -24.56 3.01 -10.74
C PRO A 70 -23.20 2.99 -11.47
N LYS A 71 -22.73 4.15 -11.89
CA LYS A 71 -21.40 4.26 -12.51
C LYS A 71 -20.36 3.72 -11.52
N PRO A 72 -19.36 2.95 -12.01
CA PRO A 72 -18.31 2.45 -11.13
C PRO A 72 -17.56 3.61 -10.47
N ASP A 73 -17.18 3.44 -9.20
CA ASP A 73 -16.39 4.43 -8.45
C ASP A 73 -15.00 4.53 -9.09
N PRO A 74 -14.63 5.68 -9.66
CA PRO A 74 -13.33 5.85 -10.33
C PRO A 74 -12.14 5.61 -9.39
N ARG A 75 -12.30 5.81 -8.07
CA ARG A 75 -11.26 5.53 -7.07
C ARG A 75 -10.91 4.05 -6.94
N LYS A 76 -11.82 3.16 -7.37
CA LYS A 76 -11.61 1.71 -7.41
C LYS A 76 -11.06 1.21 -8.74
N MET A 77 -10.94 2.11 -9.72
CA MET A 77 -10.39 1.75 -11.03
C MET A 77 -8.88 1.49 -10.90
N ALA A 78 -8.48 0.26 -11.17
CA ALA A 78 -7.10 -0.19 -11.12
C ALA A 78 -6.69 -0.74 -12.49
N ILE A 79 -5.71 -0.10 -13.12
CA ILE A 79 -5.20 -0.49 -14.44
C ILE A 79 -3.91 -1.26 -14.24
N THR A 80 -3.86 -2.50 -14.73
CA THR A 80 -2.72 -3.42 -14.57
C THR A 80 -1.90 -3.58 -15.85
N GLU A 81 -2.33 -2.97 -16.97
CA GLU A 81 -1.73 -3.11 -18.28
C GLU A 81 -1.45 -1.77 -18.93
N LEU A 82 -0.24 -1.62 -19.51
CA LEU A 82 0.16 -0.42 -20.24
C LEU A 82 -0.74 -0.09 -21.44
N SER A 83 -1.34 -1.09 -22.07
CA SER A 83 -2.26 -0.90 -23.20
C SER A 83 -3.61 -0.28 -22.81
N LYS A 84 -3.92 -0.23 -21.52
CA LYS A 84 -5.22 0.25 -20.98
C LYS A 84 -5.11 1.57 -20.23
N VAL A 85 -3.92 2.15 -20.13
CA VAL A 85 -3.71 3.44 -19.45
C VAL A 85 -4.31 4.59 -20.25
N ASP A 86 -4.69 5.64 -19.54
CA ASP A 86 -5.14 6.90 -20.14
C ASP A 86 -3.99 7.77 -20.64
N GLY A 87 -4.32 8.90 -21.29
CA GLY A 87 -3.32 9.85 -21.79
C GLY A 87 -2.49 10.54 -20.69
N ASP A 88 -2.97 10.52 -19.44
CA ASP A 88 -2.25 11.11 -18.31
C ASP A 88 -1.01 10.30 -17.94
N PHE A 89 -1.07 8.98 -18.14
CA PHE A 89 0.06 8.09 -17.87
C PHE A 89 1.32 8.44 -18.66
N ALA A 90 1.17 9.05 -19.86
CA ALA A 90 2.31 9.47 -20.67
C ALA A 90 3.17 10.53 -19.97
N PHE A 91 2.56 11.35 -19.13
CA PHE A 91 3.24 12.42 -18.38
C PHE A 91 3.75 11.94 -17.02
N GLN A 92 3.07 10.95 -16.40
CA GLN A 92 3.47 10.41 -15.11
C GLN A 92 4.83 9.73 -15.19
N GLY A 93 5.64 9.91 -14.14
CA GLY A 93 6.95 9.27 -14.03
C GLY A 93 8.04 10.21 -13.56
N GLU A 94 9.28 9.80 -13.77
CA GLU A 94 10.47 10.50 -13.34
C GLU A 94 11.14 11.22 -14.49
N TYR A 95 11.66 12.41 -14.21
CA TYR A 95 12.43 13.24 -15.12
C TYR A 95 13.73 13.62 -14.43
N TYR A 96 14.83 13.67 -15.20
CA TYR A 96 16.15 13.97 -14.69
C TYR A 96 16.92 14.85 -15.68
N GLY A 97 17.73 15.78 -15.16
CA GLY A 97 18.58 16.64 -15.96
C GLY A 97 19.33 17.65 -15.11
N LYS A 98 19.72 18.77 -15.75
CA LYS A 98 20.41 19.87 -15.08
C LYS A 98 19.58 21.14 -15.13
N ILE A 99 19.69 21.94 -14.08
CA ILE A 99 19.14 23.29 -13.99
C ILE A 99 20.28 24.27 -13.76
N HIS A 100 20.10 25.50 -14.24
CA HIS A 100 21.00 26.62 -14.08
C HIS A 100 20.41 27.58 -13.07
N LEU A 101 21.10 27.74 -11.96
CA LEU A 101 20.73 28.67 -10.90
C LEU A 101 21.42 30.01 -11.07
N PRO A 102 20.94 31.09 -10.41
CA PRO A 102 21.62 32.39 -10.40
C PRO A 102 23.08 32.25 -9.97
N GLY A 103 23.95 33.07 -10.55
CA GLY A 103 25.40 32.99 -10.30
C GLY A 103 26.16 31.96 -11.15
N GLY A 104 25.53 31.38 -12.19
CA GLY A 104 26.16 30.45 -13.12
C GLY A 104 26.33 29.02 -12.56
N ILE A 105 25.69 28.71 -11.47
CA ILE A 105 25.74 27.37 -10.85
C ILE A 105 24.87 26.42 -11.67
N SER A 106 25.43 25.26 -12.04
CA SER A 106 24.71 24.17 -12.70
C SER A 106 24.55 23.01 -11.72
N GLU A 107 23.30 22.60 -11.48
CA GLU A 107 22.96 21.55 -10.52
C GLU A 107 22.12 20.47 -11.19
N SER A 108 22.28 19.22 -10.79
CA SER A 108 21.37 18.14 -11.17
C SER A 108 20.01 18.32 -10.50
N ALA A 109 18.94 17.97 -11.18
CA ALA A 109 17.59 18.03 -10.65
C ALA A 109 16.79 16.79 -11.09
N GLY A 110 15.95 16.34 -10.19
CA GLY A 110 14.91 15.35 -10.43
C GLY A 110 13.53 15.99 -10.41
N LEU A 111 12.58 15.36 -11.10
CA LEU A 111 11.17 15.71 -11.00
C LEU A 111 10.34 14.45 -11.07
N GLN A 112 9.44 14.26 -10.11
CA GLN A 112 8.45 13.19 -10.09
C GLN A 112 7.08 13.78 -10.40
N ILE A 113 6.41 13.26 -11.42
CA ILE A 113 5.08 13.70 -11.87
C ILE A 113 4.08 12.59 -11.61
N ILE A 114 3.03 12.91 -10.85
CA ILE A 114 1.98 11.98 -10.40
C ILE A 114 0.65 12.39 -11.01
N ALA A 115 0.03 11.52 -11.80
CA ALA A 115 -1.32 11.70 -12.32
C ALA A 115 -2.36 11.56 -11.19
N ARG A 116 -3.38 12.45 -11.22
CA ARG A 116 -4.49 12.49 -10.27
C ARG A 116 -5.86 12.29 -10.95
N GLY A 117 -5.83 11.86 -12.22
CA GLY A 117 -7.02 11.65 -13.04
C GLY A 117 -7.58 12.94 -13.64
N ASP A 118 -8.31 12.81 -14.74
CA ASP A 118 -8.96 13.90 -15.44
C ASP A 118 -8.00 15.05 -15.83
N GLY A 119 -6.77 14.68 -16.20
CA GLY A 119 -5.73 15.65 -16.59
C GLY A 119 -5.13 16.44 -15.43
N ASN A 120 -5.41 16.11 -14.17
CA ASN A 120 -4.83 16.76 -13.01
C ASN A 120 -3.55 16.05 -12.56
N PHE A 121 -2.56 16.84 -12.11
CA PHE A 121 -1.25 16.34 -11.73
C PHE A 121 -0.69 17.04 -10.50
N VAL A 122 0.16 16.30 -9.80
CA VAL A 122 1.09 16.83 -8.80
C VAL A 122 2.50 16.57 -9.30
N GLY A 123 3.39 17.53 -9.15
CA GLY A 123 4.82 17.40 -9.42
C GLY A 123 5.64 17.62 -8.15
N ARG A 124 6.79 16.96 -8.06
CA ARG A 124 7.77 17.19 -7.00
C ARG A 124 9.14 17.35 -7.61
N GLN A 125 9.66 18.55 -7.58
CA GLN A 125 11.02 18.81 -7.99
C GLN A 125 11.98 18.57 -6.83
N LEU A 126 13.10 17.96 -7.12
CA LEU A 126 14.10 17.47 -6.18
C LEU A 126 15.47 18.03 -6.58
N ARG A 127 16.23 18.54 -5.61
CA ARG A 127 17.58 19.02 -5.84
C ARG A 127 18.59 17.87 -5.82
N GLY A 128 19.62 17.97 -6.63
CA GLY A 128 20.68 16.97 -6.74
C GLY A 128 20.33 15.76 -7.58
N GLY A 129 19.06 15.41 -7.72
CA GLY A 129 18.64 14.26 -8.52
C GLY A 129 17.34 13.60 -8.08
N LEU A 130 17.23 12.29 -8.31
CA LEU A 130 16.08 11.47 -7.92
C LEU A 130 16.37 10.68 -6.63
N PRO A 131 15.36 10.21 -5.90
CA PRO A 131 15.55 9.37 -4.71
C PRO A 131 16.47 8.19 -5.00
N GLY A 132 17.50 7.98 -4.14
CA GLY A 132 18.53 6.97 -4.36
C GLY A 132 19.48 7.24 -5.54
N ASN A 133 19.38 8.40 -6.19
CA ASN A 133 20.24 8.82 -7.29
C ASN A 133 20.48 10.34 -7.27
N GLY A 134 21.23 10.78 -6.28
CA GLY A 134 21.73 12.13 -6.14
C GLY A 134 20.82 13.13 -5.46
N TRP A 135 19.55 12.83 -5.17
CA TRP A 135 18.71 13.71 -4.36
C TRP A 135 19.31 13.91 -2.96
N TYR A 136 19.38 15.17 -2.52
CA TYR A 136 20.01 15.52 -1.24
C TYR A 136 19.16 15.15 0.00
N ASN A 137 17.94 14.60 -0.22
CA ASN A 137 16.97 14.31 0.82
C ASN A 137 16.57 15.57 1.64
N ASP A 138 16.59 16.70 0.97
CA ASP A 138 16.23 18.01 1.48
C ASP A 138 14.83 18.45 1.02
N GLN A 139 14.57 19.75 1.03
CA GLN A 139 13.30 20.33 0.62
C GLN A 139 12.91 19.94 -0.81
N LYS A 140 11.63 19.70 -0.99
CA LYS A 140 10.97 19.45 -2.28
C LYS A 140 10.20 20.69 -2.69
N ILE A 141 10.15 20.98 -3.99
CA ILE A 141 9.24 21.96 -4.55
C ILE A 141 7.99 21.22 -5.02
N ASP A 142 6.88 21.42 -4.31
CA ASP A 142 5.60 20.82 -4.66
C ASP A 142 4.89 21.69 -5.72
N LEU A 143 4.49 21.05 -6.81
CA LEU A 143 3.85 21.67 -7.96
C LEU A 143 2.48 21.04 -8.18
N THR A 144 1.54 21.81 -8.66
CA THR A 144 0.23 21.31 -9.11
C THR A 144 -0.05 21.82 -10.52
N GLY A 145 -0.83 21.06 -11.28
CA GLY A 145 -1.15 21.51 -12.63
C GLY A 145 -2.12 20.63 -13.38
N LYS A 146 -2.34 21.01 -14.62
CA LYS A 146 -3.33 20.39 -15.47
C LYS A 146 -2.79 20.21 -16.89
N ARG A 147 -3.20 19.09 -17.51
CA ARG A 147 -2.90 18.80 -18.91
C ARG A 147 -3.97 19.41 -19.83
N ALA A 148 -3.52 19.99 -20.92
CA ALA A 148 -4.33 20.42 -22.05
C ALA A 148 -3.73 19.83 -23.34
N GLY A 149 -4.38 18.86 -23.95
CA GLY A 149 -3.83 18.11 -25.09
C GLY A 149 -2.51 17.44 -24.72
N ASP A 150 -1.46 17.73 -25.46
CA ASP A 150 -0.12 17.16 -25.30
C ASP A 150 0.82 18.03 -24.44
N VAL A 151 0.27 19.00 -23.72
CA VAL A 151 1.02 19.90 -22.85
C VAL A 151 0.50 19.78 -21.43
N LEU A 152 1.40 19.51 -20.47
CA LEU A 152 1.15 19.62 -19.04
C LEU A 152 1.89 20.84 -18.50
N ILE A 153 1.20 21.70 -17.77
CA ILE A 153 1.79 22.84 -17.06
C ILE A 153 1.62 22.59 -15.57
N LEU A 154 2.74 22.55 -14.85
CA LEU A 154 2.79 22.45 -13.39
C LEU A 154 3.31 23.79 -12.84
N THR A 155 2.73 24.27 -11.73
CA THR A 155 3.08 25.58 -11.16
C THR A 155 3.19 25.52 -9.63
N GLN A 156 4.02 26.44 -9.10
CA GLN A 156 4.03 26.85 -7.70
C GLN A 156 4.36 28.35 -7.66
N GLY A 157 3.36 29.20 -7.40
CA GLY A 157 3.51 30.65 -7.59
C GLY A 157 3.90 30.96 -9.03
N ASP A 158 4.96 31.75 -9.19
CA ASP A 158 5.48 32.12 -10.51
C ASP A 158 6.45 31.09 -11.13
N TYR A 159 6.72 30.00 -10.43
CA TYR A 159 7.58 28.93 -10.91
C TYR A 159 6.78 27.95 -11.74
N GLN A 160 7.25 27.65 -12.95
CA GLN A 160 6.53 26.79 -13.89
C GLN A 160 7.41 25.65 -14.42
N VAL A 161 6.77 24.52 -14.65
CA VAL A 161 7.33 23.38 -15.39
C VAL A 161 6.39 23.03 -16.53
N VAL A 162 6.85 23.20 -17.76
CA VAL A 162 6.11 22.86 -18.97
C VAL A 162 6.60 21.52 -19.49
N VAL A 163 5.69 20.54 -19.58
CA VAL A 163 6.02 19.16 -19.99
C VAL A 163 5.41 18.87 -21.36
N THR A 164 6.26 18.54 -22.31
CA THR A 164 5.88 18.13 -23.68
C THR A 164 6.87 17.07 -24.17
N ASN A 165 6.41 16.10 -24.98
CA ASN A 165 7.30 15.11 -25.63
C ASN A 165 8.34 14.48 -24.68
N GLN A 166 7.93 14.11 -23.46
CA GLN A 166 8.79 13.51 -22.43
C GLN A 166 9.93 14.43 -21.94
N LYS A 167 9.82 15.74 -22.16
CA LYS A 167 10.73 16.76 -21.62
C LYS A 167 9.97 17.69 -20.69
N ALA A 168 10.57 18.02 -19.56
CA ALA A 168 10.06 18.99 -18.60
C ALA A 168 10.98 20.23 -18.62
N THR A 169 10.50 21.32 -19.18
CA THR A 169 11.21 22.60 -19.22
C THR A 169 10.85 23.42 -17.99
N ILE A 170 11.84 23.80 -17.22
CA ILE A 170 11.69 24.59 -15.99
C ILE A 170 11.88 26.07 -16.35
N VAL A 171 10.91 26.89 -15.95
CA VAL A 171 10.85 28.32 -16.31
C VAL A 171 10.69 29.14 -15.03
N ASN A 172 11.46 30.24 -14.91
CA ASN A 172 11.33 31.18 -13.80
C ASN A 172 10.20 32.22 -14.05
N SER A 173 9.97 33.08 -13.08
CA SER A 173 8.97 34.18 -13.15
C SER A 173 9.21 35.18 -14.26
N ALA A 174 10.44 35.34 -14.75
CA ALA A 174 10.80 36.22 -15.86
C ALA A 174 10.57 35.57 -17.24
N GLY A 175 10.24 34.27 -17.29
CA GLY A 175 10.08 33.50 -18.50
C GLY A 175 11.38 32.85 -19.01
N ASP A 176 12.48 32.93 -18.25
CA ASP A 176 13.74 32.32 -18.65
C ASP A 176 13.73 30.83 -18.39
N THR A 177 14.26 30.05 -19.31
CA THR A 177 14.47 28.62 -19.15
C THR A 177 15.64 28.35 -18.18
N LEU A 178 15.34 27.77 -17.03
CA LEU A 178 16.36 27.36 -16.06
C LEU A 178 16.97 26.00 -16.40
N GLY A 179 16.26 25.14 -17.11
CA GLY A 179 16.78 23.83 -17.52
C GLY A 179 15.71 22.95 -18.16
N VAL A 180 16.19 21.82 -18.69
CA VAL A 180 15.33 20.81 -19.30
C VAL A 180 15.65 19.45 -18.69
N LEU A 181 14.63 18.80 -18.12
CA LEU A 181 14.72 17.44 -17.62
C LEU A 181 14.08 16.49 -18.64
N THR A 182 14.72 15.36 -18.87
CA THR A 182 14.20 14.31 -19.76
C THR A 182 13.58 13.19 -18.95
N LYS A 183 12.48 12.64 -19.43
CA LYS A 183 11.83 11.48 -18.80
C LYS A 183 12.78 10.29 -18.76
N VAL A 184 12.88 9.66 -17.61
CA VAL A 184 13.71 8.46 -17.39
C VAL A 184 12.86 7.32 -16.86
N GLN A 185 13.27 6.10 -17.18
CA GLN A 185 12.68 4.89 -16.62
C GLN A 185 13.77 4.13 -15.87
N ARG A 186 13.73 4.24 -14.54
CA ARG A 186 14.63 3.49 -13.67
C ARG A 186 14.13 2.06 -13.48
N ARG A 187 15.07 1.19 -13.17
CA ARG A 187 14.83 -0.19 -12.76
C ARG A 187 15.66 -0.49 -11.53
N SER A 188 15.16 -1.37 -10.68
CA SER A 188 15.98 -1.91 -9.59
C SER A 188 17.15 -2.69 -10.16
N GLU A 189 18.35 -2.49 -9.60
CA GLU A 189 19.53 -3.29 -9.94
C GLU A 189 19.38 -4.75 -9.49
N LEU A 190 18.48 -5.01 -8.52
CA LEU A 190 18.17 -6.33 -8.00
C LEU A 190 17.02 -7.01 -8.75
N LEU A 191 16.46 -6.37 -9.78
CA LEU A 191 15.38 -6.96 -10.56
C LEU A 191 15.88 -8.17 -11.34
N GLY A 192 15.24 -9.33 -11.14
CA GLY A 192 15.66 -10.61 -11.71
C GLY A 192 16.81 -11.29 -10.92
N LEU A 193 17.09 -10.83 -9.69
CA LEU A 193 18.07 -11.46 -8.81
C LEU A 193 17.75 -12.94 -8.64
N LYS A 194 18.71 -13.78 -9.00
CA LYS A 194 18.54 -15.24 -8.92
C LYS A 194 18.77 -15.73 -7.48
N PRO A 195 18.03 -16.76 -7.06
CA PRO A 195 18.28 -17.42 -5.79
C PRO A 195 19.68 -18.06 -5.79
N SER A 196 20.33 -18.06 -4.62
CA SER A 196 21.54 -18.86 -4.41
C SER A 196 21.20 -20.36 -4.39
N SER A 197 22.23 -21.21 -4.36
CA SER A 197 22.05 -22.67 -4.26
C SER A 197 21.43 -23.13 -2.93
N SER A 198 21.48 -22.29 -1.90
CA SER A 198 20.88 -22.55 -0.57
C SER A 198 19.47 -22.00 -0.43
N ALA A 199 19.01 -21.18 -1.37
CA ALA A 199 17.69 -20.58 -1.32
C ALA A 199 16.59 -21.57 -1.67
N VAL A 200 15.47 -21.45 -0.97
CA VAL A 200 14.20 -22.09 -1.33
C VAL A 200 13.41 -21.13 -2.21
N VAL A 201 13.11 -21.56 -3.43
CA VAL A 201 12.25 -20.81 -4.35
C VAL A 201 10.81 -20.96 -3.86
N LEU A 202 10.20 -19.85 -3.45
CA LEU A 202 8.81 -19.81 -3.03
C LEU A 202 7.87 -19.65 -4.24
N PHE A 203 8.26 -18.80 -5.22
CA PHE A 203 7.48 -18.59 -6.45
C PHE A 203 8.36 -18.14 -7.61
N ASP A 204 8.31 -18.89 -8.72
CA ASP A 204 9.05 -18.63 -9.96
C ASP A 204 8.15 -18.41 -11.20
N GLY A 205 6.83 -18.37 -10.98
CA GLY A 205 5.83 -18.28 -12.06
C GLY A 205 5.19 -19.61 -12.42
N ASN A 206 5.71 -20.76 -11.94
CA ASN A 206 5.25 -22.09 -12.33
C ASN A 206 4.44 -22.80 -11.24
N SER A 207 4.86 -22.71 -9.99
CA SER A 207 4.24 -23.44 -8.88
C SER A 207 3.84 -22.55 -7.71
N VAL A 208 2.71 -22.86 -7.10
CA VAL A 208 2.20 -22.24 -5.85
C VAL A 208 2.28 -23.20 -4.68
N GLU A 209 3.02 -24.30 -4.78
CA GLU A 209 3.09 -25.33 -3.75
C GLU A 209 3.59 -24.82 -2.39
N GLN A 210 4.37 -23.75 -2.38
CA GLN A 210 4.87 -23.13 -1.15
C GLN A 210 3.84 -22.23 -0.45
N PHE A 211 2.65 -22.03 -1.04
CA PHE A 211 1.64 -21.11 -0.55
C PHE A 211 0.29 -21.79 -0.29
N VAL A 212 -0.52 -21.18 0.58
CA VAL A 212 -1.94 -21.44 0.76
C VAL A 212 -2.75 -20.31 0.13
N ASN A 213 -3.92 -20.64 -0.42
CA ASN A 213 -4.85 -19.69 -1.07
C ASN A 213 -4.24 -18.91 -2.25
N ALA A 214 -3.15 -19.40 -2.83
CA ALA A 214 -2.46 -18.73 -3.91
C ALA A 214 -3.24 -18.79 -5.23
N LYS A 215 -3.21 -17.70 -5.97
CA LYS A 215 -3.75 -17.57 -7.32
C LYS A 215 -2.70 -16.98 -8.24
N ILE A 216 -2.62 -17.50 -9.44
CA ILE A 216 -1.76 -17.00 -10.52
C ILE A 216 -2.68 -16.39 -11.58
N ASN A 217 -2.32 -15.22 -12.11
CA ASN A 217 -3.02 -14.61 -13.23
C ASN A 217 -2.53 -15.19 -14.58
N ASP A 218 -3.18 -14.79 -15.67
CA ASP A 218 -2.87 -15.28 -17.03
C ASP A 218 -1.43 -14.96 -17.52
N LYS A 219 -0.71 -14.10 -16.76
CA LYS A 219 0.68 -13.71 -17.06
C LYS A 219 1.71 -14.47 -16.21
N GLY A 220 1.27 -15.45 -15.41
CA GLY A 220 2.15 -16.17 -14.50
C GLY A 220 2.57 -15.36 -13.27
N GLU A 221 1.80 -14.34 -12.86
CA GLU A 221 2.10 -13.49 -11.72
C GLU A 221 1.25 -13.92 -10.51
N LEU A 222 1.87 -14.04 -9.33
CA LEU A 222 1.20 -14.37 -8.08
C LEU A 222 0.35 -13.19 -7.60
N GLN A 223 -0.88 -13.45 -7.21
CA GLN A 223 -1.82 -12.45 -6.71
C GLN A 223 -1.74 -12.30 -5.18
N ILE A 224 -2.32 -11.21 -4.69
CA ILE A 224 -2.50 -10.93 -3.26
C ILE A 224 -3.36 -11.97 -2.54
N GLY A 225 -3.34 -11.95 -1.20
CA GLY A 225 -4.20 -12.80 -0.36
C GLY A 225 -3.65 -14.21 -0.15
N THR A 226 -2.33 -14.36 -0.26
CA THR A 226 -1.64 -15.64 -0.09
C THR A 226 -0.70 -15.63 1.11
N GLU A 227 -0.39 -16.80 1.64
CA GLU A 227 0.47 -17.00 2.82
C GLU A 227 1.36 -18.22 2.59
N THR A 228 2.63 -18.18 3.05
CA THR A 228 3.51 -19.35 2.95
C THR A 228 2.98 -20.51 3.79
N LYS A 229 3.20 -21.77 3.36
CA LYS A 229 2.84 -22.96 4.14
C LYS A 229 3.77 -23.13 5.34
N ASN A 230 5.04 -22.88 5.13
CA ASN A 230 6.05 -23.08 6.16
C ASN A 230 6.27 -21.79 6.95
N PRO A 231 6.39 -21.88 8.29
CA PRO A 231 6.76 -20.78 9.14
C PRO A 231 8.22 -20.39 8.92
N VAL A 232 8.56 -19.16 9.27
CA VAL A 232 9.91 -18.60 9.13
C VAL A 232 10.43 -18.11 10.48
N GLN A 233 11.75 -18.13 10.63
CA GLN A 233 12.45 -17.57 11.79
C GLN A 233 13.42 -16.49 11.35
N ASP A 234 14.68 -16.81 11.15
CA ASP A 234 15.69 -15.90 10.64
C ASP A 234 15.91 -16.21 9.17
N PHE A 235 15.91 -15.17 8.34
CA PHE A 235 16.04 -15.38 6.91
C PHE A 235 16.52 -14.14 6.16
N ARG A 236 16.99 -14.39 4.94
CA ARG A 236 17.04 -13.42 3.86
C ARG A 236 15.97 -13.76 2.84
N MET A 237 15.29 -12.75 2.30
CA MET A 237 14.22 -12.93 1.29
C MET A 237 14.38 -11.90 0.18
N HIS A 238 14.08 -12.32 -1.03
CA HIS A 238 13.87 -11.46 -2.19
C HIS A 238 12.47 -11.64 -2.71
N LEU A 239 11.81 -10.55 -3.10
CA LEU A 239 10.56 -10.57 -3.85
C LEU A 239 10.45 -9.39 -4.80
N GLU A 240 9.80 -9.62 -5.93
CA GLU A 240 9.44 -8.57 -6.87
C GLU A 240 7.94 -8.33 -6.85
N PHE A 241 7.52 -7.06 -6.87
CA PHE A 241 6.13 -6.67 -6.90
C PHE A 241 5.86 -5.59 -7.92
N ARG A 242 4.60 -5.49 -8.39
CA ARG A 242 4.17 -4.47 -9.32
C ARG A 242 2.82 -3.92 -8.89
N LEU A 243 2.75 -2.59 -8.82
CA LEU A 243 1.58 -1.84 -8.41
C LEU A 243 0.70 -1.50 -9.63
N PRO A 244 -0.63 -1.59 -9.53
CA PRO A 244 -1.54 -1.08 -10.57
C PRO A 244 -1.51 0.45 -10.62
N TYR A 245 -1.85 1.02 -11.79
CA TYR A 245 -2.07 2.45 -11.96
C TYR A 245 -3.49 2.83 -11.53
N MET A 246 -3.60 3.67 -10.50
CA MET A 246 -4.86 4.10 -9.89
C MET A 246 -4.89 5.61 -9.70
N PRO A 247 -5.05 6.41 -10.80
CA PRO A 247 -4.88 7.86 -10.74
C PRO A 247 -5.90 8.57 -9.84
N PHE A 248 -7.10 8.02 -9.68
CA PHE A 248 -8.17 8.61 -8.86
C PHE A 248 -8.10 8.22 -7.38
N ALA A 249 -7.31 7.20 -7.04
CA ALA A 249 -7.16 6.75 -5.66
C ALA A 249 -6.08 7.55 -4.92
N THR A 250 -6.22 7.64 -3.59
CA THR A 250 -5.27 8.33 -2.72
C THR A 250 -5.05 7.57 -1.41
N GLY A 251 -3.94 7.87 -0.73
CA GLY A 251 -3.61 7.27 0.56
C GLY A 251 -3.67 5.75 0.54
N GLN A 252 -4.20 5.15 1.58
CA GLN A 252 -4.27 3.69 1.75
C GLN A 252 -5.22 2.98 0.75
N GLY A 253 -5.98 3.71 -0.04
CA GLY A 253 -6.81 3.16 -1.13
C GLY A 253 -6.06 2.99 -2.46
N ARG A 254 -4.79 3.44 -2.57
CA ARG A 254 -4.04 3.48 -3.82
C ARG A 254 -3.02 2.35 -3.91
N ALA A 255 -3.36 1.26 -4.62
CA ALA A 255 -2.50 0.10 -4.88
C ALA A 255 -1.86 -0.48 -3.60
N ASN A 256 -2.70 -0.79 -2.62
CA ASN A 256 -2.28 -1.24 -1.29
C ASN A 256 -2.15 -2.76 -1.21
N SER A 257 -1.09 -3.19 -0.55
CA SER A 257 -0.78 -4.54 -0.09
C SER A 257 0.20 -4.42 1.08
N GLY A 258 0.77 -5.55 1.53
CA GLY A 258 1.80 -5.58 2.59
C GLY A 258 2.52 -6.91 2.62
N LEU A 259 3.81 -6.87 2.90
CA LEU A 259 4.62 -8.04 3.23
C LEU A 259 4.60 -8.23 4.75
N TYR A 260 3.77 -9.14 5.25
CA TYR A 260 3.71 -9.48 6.66
C TYR A 260 4.69 -10.61 6.98
N ILE A 261 5.73 -10.29 7.71
CA ILE A 261 6.73 -11.24 8.21
C ILE A 261 6.21 -11.82 9.52
N GLN A 262 6.15 -13.14 9.60
CA GLN A 262 5.56 -13.89 10.73
C GLN A 262 4.11 -13.45 11.04
N GLY A 263 3.39 -12.87 10.06
CA GLY A 263 2.08 -12.29 10.29
C GLY A 263 2.04 -11.18 11.36
N ARG A 264 3.20 -10.69 11.81
CA ARG A 264 3.40 -9.74 12.92
C ARG A 264 3.93 -8.38 12.46
N TYR A 265 4.87 -8.40 11.51
CA TYR A 265 5.65 -7.23 11.10
C TYR A 265 5.39 -6.94 9.63
N GLU A 266 4.77 -5.82 9.36
CA GLU A 266 4.41 -5.41 8.00
C GLU A 266 5.45 -4.46 7.43
N VAL A 267 6.04 -4.84 6.30
CA VAL A 267 6.69 -3.92 5.37
C VAL A 267 5.63 -3.51 4.35
N GLN A 268 5.26 -2.23 4.39
CA GLN A 268 4.16 -1.69 3.58
C GLN A 268 4.46 -1.74 2.08
N ILE A 269 3.46 -2.11 1.30
CA ILE A 269 3.43 -2.02 -0.17
C ILE A 269 2.28 -1.10 -0.56
N LEU A 270 2.61 0.05 -1.19
CA LEU A 270 1.65 1.09 -1.52
C LEU A 270 2.14 1.88 -2.73
N ASP A 271 1.25 2.39 -3.60
CA ASP A 271 1.68 3.41 -4.58
C ASP A 271 1.94 4.74 -3.87
N SER A 272 3.14 4.84 -3.35
CA SER A 272 3.70 6.03 -2.71
C SER A 272 4.59 6.84 -3.65
N PHE A 273 4.52 6.58 -4.95
CA PHE A 273 5.35 7.30 -5.92
C PHE A 273 5.22 8.81 -5.77
N GLY A 274 6.35 9.48 -5.55
CA GLY A 274 6.44 10.91 -5.33
C GLY A 274 5.89 11.41 -3.99
N LEU A 275 5.47 10.55 -3.06
CA LEU A 275 5.04 10.93 -1.71
C LEU A 275 6.24 11.15 -0.77
N PRO A 276 6.03 11.74 0.44
CA PRO A 276 7.13 12.07 1.35
C PRO A 276 7.96 10.89 1.85
N GLY A 277 7.38 9.69 2.01
CA GLY A 277 7.98 8.56 2.71
C GLY A 277 7.54 8.53 4.18
N GLU A 278 6.23 8.55 4.41
CA GLU A 278 5.64 8.53 5.75
C GLU A 278 5.60 7.12 6.35
N PHE A 279 5.30 7.04 7.65
CA PHE A 279 5.27 5.79 8.43
C PHE A 279 4.21 4.76 7.96
N ASN A 280 3.37 5.10 7.01
CA ASN A 280 2.34 4.24 6.40
C ASN A 280 2.44 4.17 4.88
N GLU A 281 3.58 4.58 4.32
CA GLU A 281 3.89 4.54 2.88
C GLU A 281 4.83 3.37 2.54
N CYS A 282 5.06 3.14 1.25
CA CYS A 282 5.84 2.00 0.74
C CYS A 282 7.23 1.94 1.38
N GLY A 283 7.64 0.76 1.86
CA GLY A 283 8.92 0.52 2.53
C GLY A 283 8.94 0.87 4.02
N SER A 284 7.84 1.43 4.58
CA SER A 284 7.72 1.64 6.02
C SER A 284 7.52 0.31 6.77
N LEU A 285 7.95 0.26 8.02
CA LEU A 285 7.39 -0.66 9.00
C LEU A 285 6.08 -0.03 9.49
N TYR A 286 4.96 -0.56 9.01
CA TYR A 286 3.67 0.09 9.04
C TYR A 286 3.31 0.66 10.41
N ARG A 287 3.13 1.97 10.50
CA ARG A 287 2.86 2.76 11.73
C ARG A 287 3.92 2.64 12.83
N THR A 288 5.13 2.19 12.48
CA THR A 288 6.23 2.02 13.44
C THR A 288 7.43 2.86 13.05
N LYS A 289 7.88 2.78 11.79
CA LYS A 289 9.02 3.55 11.28
C LYS A 289 8.82 3.88 9.81
N SER A 290 8.99 5.16 9.44
CA SER A 290 9.08 5.60 8.04
C SER A 290 10.28 4.96 7.34
N PRO A 291 10.26 4.80 6.01
CA PRO A 291 11.48 4.48 5.29
C PRO A 291 12.45 5.66 5.35
N ASP A 292 13.74 5.38 5.40
CA ASP A 292 14.79 6.42 5.44
C ASP A 292 14.78 7.27 4.14
N ILE A 293 14.30 6.68 3.04
CA ILE A 293 14.03 7.35 1.76
C ILE A 293 12.88 6.62 1.04
N ASN A 294 11.99 7.37 0.40
CA ASN A 294 10.93 6.79 -0.42
C ASN A 294 11.47 6.37 -1.80
N MET A 295 11.63 5.08 -2.00
CA MET A 295 12.14 4.47 -3.24
C MET A 295 11.05 3.92 -4.16
N CYS A 296 9.77 4.25 -3.90
CA CYS A 296 8.67 3.76 -4.73
C CYS A 296 8.79 4.28 -6.17
N PHE A 297 8.85 3.37 -7.14
CA PHE A 297 8.83 3.69 -8.56
C PHE A 297 7.40 3.94 -9.05
N PRO A 298 7.24 4.58 -10.23
CA PRO A 298 5.92 4.77 -10.83
C PRO A 298 5.15 3.44 -10.95
N PRO A 299 3.81 3.45 -10.79
CA PRO A 299 2.99 2.25 -10.99
C PRO A 299 3.23 1.62 -12.36
N LEU A 300 2.93 0.33 -12.47
CA LEU A 300 3.24 -0.57 -13.58
C LEU A 300 4.74 -0.86 -13.78
N SER A 301 5.63 -0.32 -12.94
CA SER A 301 7.02 -0.72 -12.87
C SER A 301 7.20 -1.89 -11.89
N TRP A 302 8.02 -2.87 -12.24
CA TRP A 302 8.47 -3.89 -11.30
C TRP A 302 9.44 -3.29 -10.29
N GLN A 303 9.25 -3.61 -9.04
CA GLN A 303 10.03 -3.16 -7.88
C GLN A 303 10.49 -4.35 -7.07
N THR A 304 11.51 -4.18 -6.24
CA THR A 304 12.09 -5.26 -5.44
C THR A 304 12.11 -4.90 -3.96
N TYR A 305 11.80 -5.88 -3.11
CA TYR A 305 12.21 -5.88 -1.71
C TYR A 305 13.24 -6.98 -1.48
N ASP A 306 14.36 -6.62 -0.86
CA ASP A 306 15.35 -7.52 -0.29
C ASP A 306 15.34 -7.33 1.22
N VAL A 307 14.99 -8.37 1.94
CA VAL A 307 14.73 -8.33 3.38
C VAL A 307 15.68 -9.27 4.12
N TYR A 308 16.35 -8.76 5.14
CA TYR A 308 17.05 -9.55 6.15
C TYR A 308 16.28 -9.42 7.46
N PHE A 309 15.87 -10.54 8.01
CA PHE A 309 15.06 -10.58 9.21
C PHE A 309 15.62 -11.56 10.23
N THR A 310 15.67 -11.10 11.49
CA THR A 310 15.95 -11.93 12.66
C THR A 310 14.75 -11.82 13.60
N ALA A 311 14.15 -12.94 13.94
CA ALA A 311 12.96 -12.99 14.77
C ALA A 311 13.25 -12.59 16.21
N ALA A 312 12.23 -12.10 16.92
CA ALA A 312 12.30 -11.87 18.35
C ALA A 312 12.62 -13.18 19.10
N ARG A 313 13.32 -13.07 20.22
CA ARG A 313 13.61 -14.20 21.12
C ARG A 313 12.89 -14.03 22.45
N PHE A 314 12.46 -15.15 22.99
CA PHE A 314 11.68 -15.23 24.22
C PHE A 314 12.35 -16.22 25.17
N ASP A 315 12.19 -15.99 26.47
CA ASP A 315 12.57 -16.95 27.51
C ASP A 315 11.51 -18.07 27.64
N SER A 316 11.76 -19.00 28.56
CA SER A 316 10.85 -20.10 28.86
C SER A 316 9.52 -19.68 29.48
N GLU A 317 9.44 -18.45 29.99
CA GLU A 317 8.24 -17.87 30.57
C GLU A 317 7.42 -17.08 29.53
N GLY A 318 7.94 -16.95 28.30
CA GLY A 318 7.32 -16.21 27.19
C GLY A 318 7.59 -14.71 27.22
N ASN A 319 8.54 -14.23 28.03
CA ASN A 319 8.95 -12.84 28.02
C ASN A 319 9.92 -12.59 26.86
N LYS A 320 9.71 -11.49 26.13
CA LYS A 320 10.61 -11.10 25.03
C LYS A 320 11.95 -10.61 25.57
N ILE A 321 13.04 -11.34 25.27
CA ILE A 321 14.40 -11.02 25.70
C ILE A 321 15.23 -10.32 24.62
N ILE A 322 14.92 -10.55 23.34
CA ILE A 322 15.56 -9.87 22.20
C ILE A 322 14.47 -9.46 21.22
N PRO A 323 14.35 -8.17 20.86
CA PRO A 323 13.38 -7.73 19.85
C PRO A 323 13.76 -8.25 18.46
N ALA A 324 12.76 -8.37 17.58
CA ALA A 324 13.01 -8.66 16.18
C ALA A 324 13.85 -7.56 15.52
N ARG A 325 14.60 -7.93 14.49
CA ARG A 325 15.49 -7.02 13.76
C ARG A 325 15.25 -7.16 12.27
N ILE A 326 15.25 -6.04 11.55
CA ILE A 326 15.01 -6.04 10.12
C ILE A 326 15.90 -5.06 9.38
N THR A 327 16.34 -5.47 8.20
CA THR A 327 16.94 -4.61 7.17
C THR A 327 16.13 -4.78 5.90
N VAL A 328 15.74 -3.69 5.26
CA VAL A 328 14.97 -3.70 3.99
C VAL A 328 15.67 -2.83 2.96
N GLN A 329 15.97 -3.41 1.81
CA GLN A 329 16.29 -2.64 0.61
C GLN A 329 15.05 -2.59 -0.30
N HIS A 330 14.71 -1.40 -0.73
CA HIS A 330 13.68 -1.15 -1.73
C HIS A 330 14.35 -0.68 -3.02
N ASN A 331 14.18 -1.42 -4.10
CA ASN A 331 14.84 -1.18 -5.38
C ASN A 331 16.38 -1.07 -5.28
N GLY A 332 17.00 -1.87 -4.40
CA GLY A 332 18.43 -1.91 -4.16
C GLY A 332 18.96 -0.84 -3.19
N ILE A 333 18.10 0.07 -2.73
CA ILE A 333 18.47 1.14 -1.79
C ILE A 333 17.96 0.80 -0.38
N LEU A 334 18.83 0.98 0.61
CA LEU A 334 18.51 0.73 2.01
C LEU A 334 17.45 1.72 2.50
N VAL A 335 16.30 1.20 2.96
CA VAL A 335 15.16 2.00 3.47
C VAL A 335 14.85 1.70 4.93
N GLN A 336 15.27 0.55 5.44
CA GLN A 336 15.29 0.19 6.85
C GLN A 336 16.66 -0.41 7.15
N ASP A 337 17.46 0.25 7.98
CA ASP A 337 18.80 -0.20 8.32
C ASP A 337 18.84 -0.83 9.70
N ASN A 338 18.98 -2.17 9.73
CA ASN A 338 19.24 -2.94 10.95
C ASN A 338 18.35 -2.54 12.14
N TYR A 339 17.08 -2.21 11.87
CA TYR A 339 16.17 -1.63 12.83
C TYR A 339 15.63 -2.69 13.81
N LEU A 340 15.68 -2.37 15.11
CA LEU A 340 15.06 -3.18 16.17
C LEU A 340 13.57 -2.85 16.24
N ILE A 341 12.73 -3.83 15.96
CA ILE A 341 11.28 -3.65 15.95
C ILE A 341 10.77 -3.80 17.39
N PRO A 342 10.24 -2.74 18.00
CA PRO A 342 9.89 -2.78 19.42
C PRO A 342 8.70 -3.69 19.72
N ASN A 343 7.77 -3.83 18.77
CA ASN A 343 6.55 -4.63 18.90
C ASN A 343 5.98 -4.96 17.51
N LYS A 344 4.91 -5.76 17.43
CA LYS A 344 4.17 -6.00 16.21
C LYS A 344 3.76 -4.69 15.53
N THR A 345 3.66 -4.66 14.21
CA THR A 345 3.23 -3.47 13.46
C THR A 345 1.73 -3.50 13.17
N GLY A 346 1.10 -2.34 13.13
CA GLY A 346 -0.28 -2.16 12.64
C GLY A 346 -1.24 -3.29 13.04
N ALA A 347 -1.81 -3.96 12.04
CA ALA A 347 -2.75 -5.08 12.20
C ALA A 347 -2.08 -6.45 12.41
N GLY A 348 -0.76 -6.49 12.65
CA GLY A 348 -0.01 -7.71 12.91
C GLY A 348 -0.53 -8.52 14.10
N LYS A 349 -0.33 -9.83 14.08
CA LYS A 349 -0.60 -10.73 15.21
C LYS A 349 0.28 -10.34 16.41
N PRO A 350 -0.12 -10.70 17.63
CA PRO A 350 0.75 -10.56 18.82
C PRO A 350 2.10 -11.25 18.61
N GLU A 351 3.15 -10.72 19.23
CA GLU A 351 4.44 -11.36 19.29
C GLU A 351 4.40 -12.61 20.20
N GLY A 352 5.28 -13.54 19.95
CA GLY A 352 5.40 -14.78 20.73
C GLY A 352 6.55 -15.64 20.21
N PRO A 353 6.96 -16.70 20.95
CA PRO A 353 8.11 -17.53 20.62
C PRO A 353 7.93 -18.37 19.35
N GLU A 354 6.68 -18.68 18.98
CA GLU A 354 6.39 -19.58 17.87
C GLU A 354 6.70 -18.92 16.52
N PRO A 355 7.43 -19.60 15.63
CA PRO A 355 7.59 -19.16 14.25
C PRO A 355 6.24 -19.06 13.56
N GLN A 356 6.08 -18.10 12.66
CA GLN A 356 4.87 -17.87 11.89
C GLN A 356 5.21 -17.70 10.40
N THR A 357 4.19 -17.74 9.57
CA THR A 357 4.27 -17.67 8.11
C THR A 357 4.46 -16.25 7.60
N ILE A 358 4.83 -16.11 6.32
CA ILE A 358 4.84 -14.84 5.58
C ILE A 358 3.53 -14.71 4.83
N LYS A 359 2.91 -13.53 4.91
CA LYS A 359 1.66 -13.24 4.19
C LYS A 359 1.84 -12.07 3.24
N LEU A 360 1.34 -12.21 2.01
CA LEU A 360 1.15 -11.14 1.04
C LEU A 360 -0.31 -10.66 1.17
N GLN A 361 -0.48 -9.46 1.71
CA GLN A 361 -1.78 -8.95 2.14
C GLN A 361 -2.73 -8.72 0.96
N ASP A 362 -3.99 -9.12 1.10
CA ASP A 362 -5.11 -8.65 0.29
C ASP A 362 -5.71 -7.39 0.92
N HIS A 363 -5.60 -6.26 0.23
CA HIS A 363 -6.24 -5.00 0.60
C HIS A 363 -7.21 -4.53 -0.50
N GLY A 364 -7.64 -5.44 -1.38
CA GLY A 364 -8.59 -5.18 -2.46
C GLY A 364 -8.02 -4.50 -3.71
N ASN A 365 -6.71 -4.30 -3.79
CA ASN A 365 -6.06 -3.75 -4.97
C ASN A 365 -5.23 -4.83 -5.69
N PRO A 366 -5.24 -4.90 -7.04
CA PRO A 366 -4.60 -5.98 -7.79
C PRO A 366 -3.07 -5.81 -7.90
N VAL A 367 -2.39 -5.81 -6.76
CA VAL A 367 -0.93 -5.91 -6.68
C VAL A 367 -0.53 -7.34 -7.05
N VAL A 368 0.57 -7.50 -7.78
CA VAL A 368 1.07 -8.80 -8.22
C VAL A 368 2.53 -8.97 -7.87
N PHE A 369 2.95 -10.23 -7.74
CA PHE A 369 4.27 -10.61 -7.30
C PHE A 369 4.89 -11.64 -8.26
N ARG A 370 6.24 -11.69 -8.26
CA ARG A 370 7.01 -12.73 -8.95
C ARG A 370 8.40 -12.87 -8.32
N ASN A 371 9.17 -13.84 -8.75
CA ASN A 371 10.55 -14.06 -8.33
C ASN A 371 10.71 -13.97 -6.81
N ILE A 372 10.07 -14.88 -6.08
CA ILE A 372 10.08 -14.90 -4.62
C ILE A 372 10.92 -16.07 -4.15
N TRP A 373 11.96 -15.79 -3.35
CA TRP A 373 12.78 -16.83 -2.75
C TRP A 373 13.27 -16.42 -1.36
N ILE A 374 13.64 -17.41 -0.55
CA ILE A 374 14.06 -17.24 0.83
C ILE A 374 15.30 -18.10 1.12
N GLU A 375 16.21 -17.56 1.89
CA GLU A 375 17.34 -18.27 2.49
C GLU A 375 17.16 -18.29 4.00
N TYR A 376 17.04 -19.47 4.60
CA TYR A 376 16.93 -19.61 6.04
C TYR A 376 18.30 -19.44 6.69
N LEU A 377 18.40 -18.53 7.67
CA LEU A 377 19.60 -18.27 8.44
C LEU A 377 19.51 -19.10 9.74
N GLY A 378 20.23 -20.24 9.81
CA GLY A 378 20.15 -21.16 10.95
C GLY A 378 19.44 -22.48 10.65
N GLY A 379 19.13 -22.76 9.38
CA GLY A 379 18.42 -23.95 8.90
C GLY A 379 16.90 -23.76 8.84
N PRO A 380 16.20 -24.58 8.07
CA PRO A 380 14.75 -24.51 7.95
C PRO A 380 14.10 -24.84 9.30
N VAL A 381 13.06 -24.10 9.65
CA VAL A 381 12.22 -24.41 10.81
C VAL A 381 11.42 -25.69 10.47
N VAL A 382 11.83 -26.82 11.00
CA VAL A 382 11.06 -28.06 10.87
C VAL A 382 9.84 -27.95 11.78
N SER A 383 8.65 -27.93 11.19
CA SER A 383 7.40 -28.03 11.96
C SER A 383 7.40 -29.38 12.66
N SER A 384 7.56 -29.39 13.97
CA SER A 384 7.33 -30.58 14.79
C SER A 384 5.82 -30.80 14.94
N THR A 385 5.14 -31.19 13.86
CA THR A 385 3.87 -31.90 14.01
C THR A 385 4.27 -33.29 14.48
N PRO A 386 3.85 -33.76 15.68
CA PRO A 386 4.06 -35.14 16.04
C PRO A 386 3.30 -36.01 15.03
N GLU A 387 4.01 -36.81 14.23
CA GLU A 387 3.37 -37.95 13.58
C GLU A 387 2.71 -38.75 14.68
N ALA A 388 1.40 -38.92 14.59
CA ALA A 388 0.67 -39.80 15.48
C ALA A 388 1.28 -41.19 15.33
N GLU A 389 2.09 -41.62 16.34
CA GLU A 389 2.52 -42.99 16.46
C GLU A 389 1.29 -43.88 16.47
N THR A 390 1.08 -44.57 15.36
CA THR A 390 0.10 -45.65 15.29
C THR A 390 0.59 -46.77 16.21
N LEU A 391 0.01 -46.83 17.38
CA LEU A 391 0.21 -47.95 18.29
C LEU A 391 -0.09 -49.28 17.57
N PRO A 392 0.78 -50.27 17.64
CA PRO A 392 0.56 -51.56 17.00
C PRO A 392 -0.68 -52.25 17.64
N THR A 393 -1.61 -52.66 16.81
CA THR A 393 -2.81 -53.41 17.21
C THR A 393 -2.38 -54.72 17.88
N PRO A 394 -2.88 -55.05 19.10
CA PRO A 394 -2.52 -56.30 19.73
C PRO A 394 -3.08 -57.49 18.94
N ALA A 395 -2.22 -58.46 18.68
CA ALA A 395 -2.57 -59.73 18.02
C ALA A 395 -3.59 -60.48 18.86
N LYS A 396 -4.73 -60.81 18.25
CA LYS A 396 -5.71 -61.74 18.85
C LYS A 396 -5.10 -63.14 18.94
N LYS A 397 -5.05 -63.68 20.15
CA LYS A 397 -4.85 -65.12 20.41
C LYS A 397 -6.17 -65.85 20.23
#